data_6067e4ccb367669d8b9c78a89eb884ea
#
_entry.id   6067e4ccb367669d8b9c78a89eb884ea
#
_cell.length_a   1.000
_cell.length_b   1.000
_cell.length_c   1.000
_cell.angle_alpha   90.00
_cell.angle_beta   90.00
_cell.angle_gamma   90.00
#
_symmetry.space_group_name_H-M   'P 1'
#
loop_
_entity.id
_entity.type
_entity.pdbx_description
1 polymer ?
#
loop_
_entity_poly.entity_id
_entity_poly.type
_entity_poly.pdbx_seq_one_letter_code
_entity_poly.pdbx_strand_id
1 'polypeptide(L)'
;MSFGRRAAWLMTLLSALLPAPSASADVRLIHPGNGLPLRWSQPSSVSVVFQALGCSDLVPLTHLPALRGAVRAWNGVEQSSFQLVENTSPNQMARTDWGSNALHMVLFDEQGSSGYFPAGSGLVALTLVWYGSSGVISDADILFNARDHEFSVTGEAWKFDVQDVATHELGHLAGFDHSGVAGSTMYPYVHGAEQLHRSLAANDRHGLCVAYPLNAGSSLEGRLVRGSGSAVKGAHVVARDAAGEPLASTLSNSSGEWSLQGLEAGTYTLYATPLDQPVGAVNLGPGRVIQTDFSTTPLGAHVLGSGDSLQTGTRTVRADAALLLGRSMEQFPKRVTRGEIQTLTIYGAGLTEGCMIACSDPLVSVSALAWNTTHVQLRIDATQATRDGLCDLTVTQGESAHTLVGGLELTPADPVISAVSPASASTAGGQTLTITGTGLRSGLRVVIGEHEYALGEAGGAALINATTLTLVLKPMQAGSHPVVVIDPTGVEGRWSGQLLVEAMPRIDALFPQAGWAGGGTELTLRGANFEPGVRVLIGGIEQSELTR
;
A
#
# COMPACT_ATOMS: atom_id res chain seq x y z
N MET A 1 5.89 36.62 30.01
CA MET A 1 5.62 36.25 28.64
C MET A 1 6.86 35.54 28.12
N SER A 2 6.85 34.23 28.19
CA SER A 2 8.00 33.39 27.81
C SER A 2 7.51 32.52 26.64
N PHE A 3 8.01 32.80 25.45
CA PHE A 3 7.77 31.99 24.25
C PHE A 3 8.53 30.67 24.41
N GLY A 4 7.79 29.58 24.47
CA GLY A 4 8.32 28.22 24.43
C GLY A 4 9.03 27.97 23.08
N ARG A 5 10.29 27.59 23.17
CA ARG A 5 11.15 27.32 22.01
C ARG A 5 10.68 26.04 21.31
N ARG A 6 10.36 26.17 20.02
CA ARG A 6 10.17 25.09 19.06
C ARG A 6 11.44 24.27 18.98
N ALA A 7 11.36 22.96 19.18
CA ALA A 7 12.46 22.05 18.94
C ALA A 7 12.60 21.82 17.42
N ALA A 8 13.35 22.70 16.76
CA ALA A 8 13.92 22.40 15.46
C ALA A 8 15.19 21.56 15.70
N TRP A 9 15.36 20.49 14.98
CA TRP A 9 16.46 19.55 15.07
C TRP A 9 17.79 20.22 14.71
N LEU A 10 18.62 20.52 15.70
CA LEU A 10 20.05 20.76 15.54
C LEU A 10 20.77 19.96 16.61
N MET A 11 21.63 19.03 16.20
CA MET A 11 22.39 18.13 17.07
C MET A 11 23.61 18.79 17.68
N THR A 12 23.91 18.46 18.95
CA THR A 12 25.27 18.47 19.47
C THR A 12 25.51 17.19 20.29
N LEU A 13 26.57 16.46 19.94
CA LEU A 13 26.99 15.21 20.56
C LEU A 13 27.44 15.38 21.99
N LEU A 14 27.01 14.47 22.88
CA LEU A 14 27.79 14.07 24.05
C LEU A 14 27.64 12.55 24.23
N SER A 15 28.75 11.81 24.10
CA SER A 15 28.83 10.36 24.18
C SER A 15 28.75 9.90 25.64
N ALA A 16 27.62 9.31 26.03
CA ALA A 16 27.50 8.42 27.17
C ALA A 16 27.27 7.01 26.68
N LEU A 17 28.02 6.03 27.20
CA LEU A 17 27.80 4.60 26.95
C LEU A 17 26.43 4.19 27.54
N LEU A 18 25.42 4.26 26.73
CA LEU A 18 24.13 3.60 26.98
C LEU A 18 24.19 2.18 26.42
N PRO A 19 23.51 1.19 27.04
CA PRO A 19 23.39 -0.14 26.45
C PRO A 19 22.86 0.01 25.02
N ALA A 20 23.47 -0.72 24.08
CA ALA A 20 23.02 -0.71 22.69
C ALA A 20 21.53 -1.08 22.65
N PRO A 21 20.68 -0.33 21.94
CA PRO A 21 19.31 -0.70 21.78
C PRO A 21 19.24 -2.09 21.13
N SER A 22 18.37 -2.95 21.65
CA SER A 22 18.08 -4.25 21.04
C SER A 22 17.70 -4.01 19.58
N ALA A 23 18.29 -4.77 18.65
CA ALA A 23 17.88 -4.75 17.25
C ALA A 23 16.37 -5.08 17.21
N SER A 24 15.59 -4.23 16.56
CA SER A 24 14.14 -4.40 16.41
C SER A 24 13.86 -4.91 15.00
N ALA A 25 12.97 -5.88 14.86
CA ALA A 25 12.44 -6.27 13.57
C ALA A 25 11.77 -5.06 12.91
N ASP A 26 11.97 -4.88 11.62
CA ASP A 26 11.65 -3.72 10.79
C ASP A 26 12.28 -2.39 11.22
N VAL A 27 12.33 -1.47 10.27
CA VAL A 27 12.93 -0.18 10.53
C VAL A 27 11.93 0.70 11.26
N ARG A 28 12.12 0.86 12.58
CA ARG A 28 11.26 1.67 13.45
C ARG A 28 11.84 3.08 13.62
N LEU A 29 10.97 4.09 13.71
CA LEU A 29 11.37 5.36 14.27
C LEU A 29 11.92 5.13 15.68
N ILE A 30 13.05 5.73 15.99
CA ILE A 30 13.69 5.59 17.30
C ILE A 30 13.83 6.95 17.99
N HIS A 31 13.74 6.95 19.30
CA HIS A 31 14.06 8.11 20.10
C HIS A 31 15.58 8.39 20.03
N PRO A 32 16.03 9.54 19.48
CA PRO A 32 17.45 9.76 19.16
C PRO A 32 18.37 9.79 20.40
N GLY A 33 17.82 10.07 21.58
CA GLY A 33 18.60 10.15 22.82
C GLY A 33 18.82 8.83 23.54
N ASN A 34 17.95 7.82 23.33
CA ASN A 34 18.04 6.53 24.04
C ASN A 34 17.82 5.30 23.16
N GLY A 35 17.53 5.49 21.86
CA GLY A 35 17.36 4.41 20.89
C GLY A 35 16.07 3.59 21.03
N LEU A 36 15.15 3.95 21.92
CA LEU A 36 13.90 3.23 22.10
C LEU A 36 13.01 3.40 20.86
N PRO A 37 12.36 2.33 20.36
CA PRO A 37 11.39 2.43 19.29
C PRO A 37 10.19 3.29 19.70
N LEU A 38 9.74 4.16 18.79
CA LEU A 38 8.53 4.96 18.99
C LEU A 38 7.29 4.08 18.86
N ARG A 39 6.30 4.26 19.76
CA ARG A 39 5.07 3.47 19.76
C ARG A 39 3.93 4.17 20.47
N TRP A 40 2.71 3.85 20.12
CA TRP A 40 1.51 4.22 20.84
C TRP A 40 1.35 3.39 22.12
N SER A 41 0.90 4.00 23.21
CA SER A 41 0.57 3.29 24.46
C SER A 41 -0.81 2.63 24.41
N GLN A 42 -1.72 3.15 23.57
CA GLN A 42 -3.07 2.65 23.33
C GLN A 42 -3.24 2.36 21.83
N PRO A 43 -2.59 1.31 21.29
CA PRO A 43 -2.56 1.09 19.84
C PRO A 43 -3.90 0.69 19.25
N SER A 44 -4.84 0.15 20.04
CA SER A 44 -6.14 -0.33 19.56
C SER A 44 -7.18 0.76 19.29
N SER A 45 -6.84 2.04 19.45
CA SER A 45 -7.77 3.15 19.27
C SER A 45 -7.08 4.49 18.99
N VAL A 46 -6.13 4.49 18.04
CA VAL A 46 -5.46 5.72 17.62
C VAL A 46 -6.42 6.53 16.74
N SER A 47 -6.90 7.66 17.30
CA SER A 47 -7.88 8.52 16.61
C SER A 47 -7.20 9.34 15.52
N VAL A 48 -7.77 9.40 14.31
CA VAL A 48 -7.30 10.25 13.22
C VAL A 48 -8.42 11.15 12.70
N VAL A 49 -8.09 12.37 12.32
CA VAL A 49 -9.04 13.35 11.78
C VAL A 49 -8.63 13.70 10.36
N PHE A 50 -9.52 13.51 9.40
CA PHE A 50 -9.31 13.92 8.02
C PHE A 50 -9.89 15.31 7.81
N GLN A 51 -9.06 16.25 7.34
CA GLN A 51 -9.54 17.58 6.96
C GLN A 51 -10.58 17.46 5.84
N ALA A 52 -11.75 18.07 6.03
CA ALA A 52 -12.84 17.99 5.06
C ALA A 52 -12.57 18.79 3.77
N LEU A 53 -11.74 19.83 3.84
CA LEU A 53 -11.49 20.72 2.72
C LEU A 53 -10.73 20.05 1.56
N GLY A 54 -9.73 19.20 1.88
CA GLY A 54 -8.84 18.61 0.88
C GLY A 54 -7.95 19.66 0.21
N CYS A 55 -7.68 19.49 -1.08
CA CYS A 55 -6.93 20.46 -1.90
C CYS A 55 -7.69 20.80 -3.21
N SER A 56 -7.24 21.87 -3.89
CA SER A 56 -7.89 22.40 -5.10
C SER A 56 -7.85 21.45 -6.30
N ASP A 57 -6.92 20.50 -6.34
CA ASP A 57 -6.81 19.50 -7.41
C ASP A 57 -7.93 18.45 -7.38
N LEU A 58 -8.61 18.31 -6.25
CA LEU A 58 -9.57 17.27 -5.99
C LEU A 58 -10.99 17.83 -5.95
N VAL A 59 -11.93 17.07 -6.49
CA VAL A 59 -13.35 17.37 -6.24
C VAL A 59 -13.59 17.27 -4.72
N PRO A 60 -14.31 18.24 -4.11
CA PRO A 60 -14.52 18.26 -2.67
C PRO A 60 -14.98 16.91 -2.10
N LEU A 61 -14.38 16.49 -1.01
CA LEU A 61 -14.64 15.25 -0.27
C LEU A 61 -14.22 13.94 -0.97
N THR A 62 -13.76 13.96 -2.23
CA THR A 62 -13.33 12.72 -2.93
C THR A 62 -12.05 12.10 -2.35
N HIS A 63 -11.25 12.86 -1.62
CA HIS A 63 -10.08 12.37 -0.88
C HIS A 63 -10.45 11.51 0.34
N LEU A 64 -11.62 11.71 0.96
CA LEU A 64 -12.00 10.96 2.16
C LEU A 64 -12.11 9.45 1.95
N PRO A 65 -12.73 8.92 0.87
CA PRO A 65 -12.68 7.50 0.57
C PRO A 65 -11.27 6.95 0.39
N ALA A 66 -10.35 7.71 -0.21
CA ALA A 66 -8.96 7.33 -0.39
C ALA A 66 -8.21 7.24 0.96
N LEU A 67 -8.36 8.25 1.84
CA LEU A 67 -7.80 8.24 3.19
C LEU A 67 -8.36 7.07 4.04
N ARG A 68 -9.67 6.78 3.93
CA ARG A 68 -10.28 5.60 4.55
C ARG A 68 -9.74 4.30 3.97
N GLY A 69 -9.38 4.29 2.68
CA GLY A 69 -8.68 3.18 2.04
C GLY A 69 -7.35 2.87 2.71
N ALA A 70 -6.55 3.91 2.96
CA ALA A 70 -5.29 3.81 3.67
C ALA A 70 -5.45 3.30 5.12
N VAL A 71 -6.45 3.80 5.85
CA VAL A 71 -6.79 3.28 7.20
C VAL A 71 -7.16 1.80 7.14
N ARG A 72 -7.97 1.37 6.15
CA ARG A 72 -8.34 -0.04 6.01
C ARG A 72 -7.12 -0.94 5.75
N ALA A 73 -6.12 -0.46 5.00
CA ALA A 73 -4.90 -1.22 4.75
C ALA A 73 -4.17 -1.56 6.06
N TRP A 74 -3.99 -0.59 6.96
CA TRP A 74 -3.36 -0.81 8.26
C TRP A 74 -4.23 -1.61 9.24
N ASN A 75 -5.53 -1.30 9.31
CA ASN A 75 -6.47 -2.00 10.20
C ASN A 75 -6.73 -3.46 9.78
N GLY A 76 -6.49 -3.80 8.52
CA GLY A 76 -6.65 -5.16 7.99
C GLY A 76 -5.58 -6.16 8.42
N VAL A 77 -4.60 -5.77 9.23
CA VAL A 77 -3.57 -6.68 9.76
C VAL A 77 -4.09 -7.39 11.01
N GLU A 78 -4.70 -8.55 10.82
CA GLU A 78 -5.43 -9.28 11.86
C GLU A 78 -4.59 -9.70 13.07
N GLN A 79 -3.26 -9.89 12.91
CA GLN A 79 -2.36 -10.31 13.99
C GLN A 79 -1.75 -9.15 14.77
N SER A 80 -2.18 -7.91 14.50
CA SER A 80 -1.76 -6.70 15.20
C SER A 80 -2.88 -6.11 16.04
N SER A 81 -2.53 -5.58 17.21
CA SER A 81 -3.45 -4.81 18.05
C SER A 81 -3.62 -3.35 17.61
N PHE A 82 -2.92 -2.92 16.56
CA PHE A 82 -2.99 -1.54 16.07
C PHE A 82 -4.27 -1.29 15.29
N GLN A 83 -5.01 -0.24 15.69
CA GLN A 83 -6.24 0.16 15.00
C GLN A 83 -6.33 1.69 14.94
N LEU A 84 -6.55 2.21 13.75
CA LEU A 84 -6.87 3.60 13.47
C LEU A 84 -8.39 3.79 13.51
N VAL A 85 -8.84 4.84 14.18
CA VAL A 85 -10.27 5.17 14.32
C VAL A 85 -10.51 6.58 13.78
N GLU A 86 -11.29 6.70 12.70
CA GLU A 86 -11.64 8.01 12.12
C GLU A 86 -12.55 8.80 13.07
N ASN A 87 -12.15 10.01 13.41
CA ASN A 87 -13.00 10.98 14.10
C ASN A 87 -13.74 11.84 13.07
N THR A 88 -15.02 11.57 12.89
CA THR A 88 -15.89 12.23 11.91
C THR A 88 -16.61 13.46 12.46
N SER A 89 -16.19 14.01 13.62
CA SER A 89 -16.78 15.23 14.18
C SER A 89 -16.60 16.40 13.21
N PRO A 90 -17.68 17.06 12.73
CA PRO A 90 -17.59 18.14 11.77
C PRO A 90 -16.70 19.31 12.24
N ASN A 91 -16.71 19.61 13.54
CA ASN A 91 -15.87 20.66 14.12
C ASN A 91 -14.39 20.31 14.07
N GLN A 92 -14.01 19.02 14.15
CA GLN A 92 -12.64 18.58 14.04
C GLN A 92 -12.20 18.52 12.58
N MET A 93 -13.04 18.01 11.69
CA MET A 93 -12.77 17.95 10.25
C MET A 93 -12.65 19.32 9.59
N ALA A 94 -13.22 20.38 10.18
CA ALA A 94 -13.09 21.76 9.70
C ALA A 94 -11.79 22.44 10.14
N ARG A 95 -10.96 21.79 10.98
CA ARG A 95 -9.70 22.38 11.46
C ARG A 95 -8.63 22.36 10.37
N THR A 96 -7.72 23.32 10.49
CA THR A 96 -6.57 23.51 9.59
C THR A 96 -5.26 23.66 10.37
N ASP A 97 -5.32 23.55 11.69
CA ASP A 97 -4.16 23.65 12.57
C ASP A 97 -3.52 22.28 12.78
N TRP A 98 -2.25 22.27 12.93
CA TRP A 98 -1.39 21.12 13.21
C TRP A 98 -0.44 21.46 14.37
N GLY A 99 0.15 20.44 14.97
CA GLY A 99 1.09 20.60 16.08
C GLY A 99 0.66 19.83 17.33
N SER A 100 1.53 19.69 18.31
CA SER A 100 1.32 18.90 19.53
C SER A 100 0.08 19.35 20.33
N ASN A 101 -1.10 18.87 19.92
CA ASN A 101 -2.39 19.24 20.48
C ASN A 101 -3.29 18.02 20.79
N ALA A 102 -2.73 16.80 20.66
CA ALA A 102 -3.40 15.51 20.83
C ALA A 102 -4.56 15.26 19.83
N LEU A 103 -4.51 15.91 18.68
CA LEU A 103 -5.37 15.66 17.52
C LEU A 103 -4.50 15.24 16.34
N HIS A 104 -4.67 14.02 15.88
CA HIS A 104 -3.85 13.47 14.80
C HIS A 104 -4.53 13.80 13.46
N MET A 105 -4.08 14.91 12.87
CA MET A 105 -4.69 15.49 11.67
C MET A 105 -4.04 14.96 10.41
N VAL A 106 -4.85 14.79 9.36
CA VAL A 106 -4.39 14.62 7.98
C VAL A 106 -4.85 15.83 7.18
N LEU A 107 -3.90 16.63 6.71
CA LEU A 107 -4.09 17.98 6.16
C LEU A 107 -3.41 18.14 4.80
N PHE A 108 -3.97 19.04 3.97
CA PHE A 108 -3.35 19.48 2.72
C PHE A 108 -2.83 20.92 2.88
N ASP A 109 -1.51 21.11 2.77
CA ASP A 109 -0.86 22.43 2.87
C ASP A 109 -0.70 23.06 1.47
N GLU A 110 -1.75 23.66 0.96
CA GLU A 110 -1.75 24.35 -0.34
C GLU A 110 -0.96 25.66 -0.34
N GLN A 111 -0.83 26.30 0.82
CA GLN A 111 -0.20 27.61 0.91
C GLN A 111 1.28 27.53 1.35
N GLY A 112 1.78 26.33 1.68
CA GLY A 112 3.09 26.17 2.28
C GLY A 112 3.21 26.83 3.66
N SER A 113 2.09 27.04 4.33
CA SER A 113 1.99 27.76 5.61
C SER A 113 2.61 26.99 6.77
N SER A 114 2.77 25.67 6.62
CA SER A 114 3.43 24.82 7.61
C SER A 114 4.92 25.17 7.79
N GLY A 115 5.58 25.63 6.72
CA GLY A 115 7.00 25.90 6.67
C GLY A 115 7.88 24.62 6.65
N TYR A 116 7.27 23.43 6.54
CA TYR A 116 8.00 22.16 6.50
C TYR A 116 8.40 21.72 5.09
N PHE A 117 7.86 22.33 4.07
CA PHE A 117 8.17 22.03 2.67
C PHE A 117 9.10 23.11 2.07
N PRO A 118 10.44 22.94 2.12
CA PRO A 118 11.34 23.85 1.43
C PRO A 118 11.09 23.80 -0.08
N ALA A 119 11.12 24.94 -0.74
CA ALA A 119 10.94 25.00 -2.19
C ALA A 119 11.93 24.09 -2.93
N GLY A 120 11.43 23.22 -3.80
CA GLY A 120 12.23 22.28 -4.57
C GLY A 120 12.78 21.08 -3.75
N SER A 121 12.29 20.82 -2.55
CA SER A 121 12.70 19.66 -1.74
C SER A 121 12.27 18.32 -2.33
N GLY A 122 11.23 18.31 -3.16
CA GLY A 122 10.62 17.07 -3.70
C GLY A 122 9.79 16.29 -2.67
N LEU A 123 9.60 16.81 -1.46
CA LEU A 123 8.77 16.16 -0.44
C LEU A 123 7.29 16.22 -0.86
N VAL A 124 6.67 15.05 -0.97
CA VAL A 124 5.26 14.90 -1.37
C VAL A 124 4.34 15.02 -0.16
N ALA A 125 4.73 14.43 0.94
CA ALA A 125 4.06 14.53 2.23
C ALA A 125 5.06 14.41 3.38
N LEU A 126 4.61 14.61 4.60
CA LEU A 126 5.43 14.52 5.79
C LEU A 126 4.56 14.19 7.01
N THR A 127 4.99 13.23 7.82
CA THR A 127 4.41 12.95 9.13
C THR A 127 5.25 13.55 10.24
N LEU A 128 4.65 14.42 11.04
CA LEU A 128 5.22 15.00 12.24
C LEU A 128 4.85 14.15 13.45
N VAL A 129 5.82 13.63 14.19
CA VAL A 129 5.58 12.75 15.35
C VAL A 129 6.12 13.38 16.62
N TRP A 130 5.26 13.56 17.63
CA TRP A 130 5.62 14.01 18.97
C TRP A 130 5.63 12.83 19.94
N TYR A 131 6.66 12.75 20.77
CA TYR A 131 6.85 11.63 21.68
C TYR A 131 7.60 12.05 22.96
N GLY A 132 7.40 11.28 24.02
CA GLY A 132 8.10 11.44 25.28
C GLY A 132 9.43 10.68 25.34
N SER A 133 10.19 10.88 26.42
CA SER A 133 11.48 10.21 26.65
C SER A 133 11.39 8.67 26.75
N SER A 134 10.20 8.13 26.98
CA SER A 134 9.91 6.69 26.98
C SER A 134 9.69 6.09 25.59
N GLY A 135 9.74 6.91 24.51
CA GLY A 135 9.39 6.49 23.15
C GLY A 135 7.88 6.39 22.90
N VAL A 136 7.05 6.79 23.88
CA VAL A 136 5.59 6.79 23.68
C VAL A 136 5.19 7.99 22.83
N ILE A 137 4.52 7.71 21.71
CA ILE A 137 3.96 8.71 20.80
C ILE A 137 2.76 9.37 21.51
N SER A 138 2.72 10.69 21.51
CA SER A 138 1.66 11.49 22.11
C SER A 138 0.83 12.23 21.08
N ASP A 139 1.39 12.48 19.89
CA ASP A 139 0.71 13.14 18.77
C ASP A 139 1.40 12.82 17.44
N ALA A 140 0.63 12.86 16.34
CA ALA A 140 1.18 12.73 15.00
C ALA A 140 0.25 13.37 13.97
N ASP A 141 0.78 14.31 13.17
CA ASP A 141 0.07 14.97 12.07
C ASP A 141 0.69 14.65 10.72
N ILE A 142 -0.15 14.47 9.73
CA ILE A 142 0.24 14.22 8.35
C ILE A 142 -0.08 15.44 7.51
N LEU A 143 0.92 15.97 6.84
CA LEU A 143 0.81 17.12 5.94
C LEU A 143 1.13 16.70 4.50
N PHE A 144 0.18 16.89 3.57
CA PHE A 144 0.37 16.73 2.14
C PHE A 144 0.84 18.06 1.54
N ASN A 145 1.91 18.03 0.75
CA ASN A 145 2.47 19.21 0.07
C ASN A 145 1.66 19.57 -1.19
N ALA A 146 0.45 20.08 -1.01
CA ALA A 146 -0.42 20.47 -2.09
C ALA A 146 -0.04 21.83 -2.73
N ARG A 147 1.01 22.50 -2.23
CA ARG A 147 1.58 23.69 -2.87
C ARG A 147 2.45 23.32 -4.07
N ASP A 148 3.28 22.28 -3.96
CA ASP A 148 4.31 21.96 -4.94
C ASP A 148 3.93 20.75 -5.81
N HIS A 149 2.93 19.96 -5.39
CA HIS A 149 2.51 18.73 -6.05
C HIS A 149 1.00 18.68 -6.26
N GLU A 150 0.60 18.06 -7.38
CA GLU A 150 -0.80 17.77 -7.68
C GLU A 150 -1.18 16.37 -7.21
N PHE A 151 -2.42 16.23 -6.71
CA PHE A 151 -2.95 14.98 -6.16
C PHE A 151 -4.13 14.44 -6.98
N SER A 152 -4.29 13.12 -6.95
CA SER A 152 -5.38 12.38 -7.59
C SER A 152 -5.88 11.26 -6.67
N VAL A 153 -7.12 10.83 -6.85
CA VAL A 153 -7.67 9.63 -6.20
C VAL A 153 -7.85 8.47 -7.18
N THR A 154 -7.47 8.66 -8.44
CA THR A 154 -7.74 7.75 -9.56
C THR A 154 -6.48 7.32 -10.31
N GLY A 155 -5.28 7.69 -9.86
CA GLY A 155 -4.01 7.35 -10.52
C GLY A 155 -3.79 8.13 -11.83
N GLU A 156 -4.20 9.41 -11.86
CA GLU A 156 -3.95 10.28 -13.02
C GLU A 156 -2.45 10.46 -13.26
N ALA A 157 -2.07 10.46 -14.54
CA ALA A 157 -0.68 10.66 -14.92
C ALA A 157 -0.12 11.96 -14.32
N TRP A 158 1.11 11.90 -13.81
CA TRP A 158 1.88 13.02 -13.21
C TRP A 158 1.36 13.52 -11.86
N LYS A 159 0.22 13.02 -11.36
CA LYS A 159 -0.30 13.35 -10.04
C LYS A 159 0.01 12.26 -9.03
N PHE A 160 0.18 12.63 -7.77
CA PHE A 160 0.38 11.66 -6.69
C PHE A 160 -0.95 11.12 -6.19
N ASP A 161 -1.00 9.82 -5.95
CA ASP A 161 -2.21 9.17 -5.47
C ASP A 161 -2.39 9.38 -3.97
N VAL A 162 -3.54 9.93 -3.57
CA VAL A 162 -3.84 10.26 -2.17
C VAL A 162 -3.80 9.03 -1.27
N GLN A 163 -4.35 7.88 -1.73
CA GLN A 163 -4.37 6.67 -0.90
C GLN A 163 -2.96 6.08 -0.76
N ASP A 164 -2.19 6.07 -1.82
CA ASP A 164 -0.81 5.58 -1.85
C ASP A 164 0.05 6.33 -0.83
N VAL A 165 0.09 7.66 -0.97
CA VAL A 165 0.83 8.54 -0.05
C VAL A 165 0.31 8.44 1.37
N ALA A 166 -1.03 8.44 1.58
CA ALA A 166 -1.60 8.34 2.92
C ALA A 166 -1.26 7.01 3.60
N THR A 167 -1.20 5.90 2.86
CA THR A 167 -0.84 4.60 3.42
C THR A 167 0.59 4.61 3.94
N HIS A 168 1.52 5.22 3.21
CA HIS A 168 2.90 5.43 3.65
C HIS A 168 2.97 6.30 4.91
N GLU A 169 2.35 7.47 4.89
CA GLU A 169 2.41 8.43 6.01
C GLU A 169 1.76 7.88 7.29
N LEU A 170 0.69 7.09 7.17
CA LEU A 170 0.10 6.38 8.31
C LEU A 170 1.05 5.34 8.92
N GLY A 171 2.00 4.83 8.16
CA GLY A 171 3.09 4.00 8.67
C GLY A 171 4.02 4.79 9.60
N HIS A 172 4.40 6.01 9.23
CA HIS A 172 5.15 6.91 10.11
C HIS A 172 4.36 7.25 11.37
N LEU A 173 3.06 7.51 11.25
CA LEU A 173 2.16 7.71 12.39
C LEU A 173 2.14 6.47 13.30
N ALA A 174 2.17 5.26 12.75
CA ALA A 174 2.28 4.02 13.52
C ALA A 174 3.68 3.79 14.13
N GLY A 175 4.66 4.64 13.87
CA GLY A 175 6.02 4.59 14.42
C GLY A 175 7.03 3.84 13.55
N PHE A 176 6.77 3.68 12.25
CA PHE A 176 7.73 3.13 11.29
C PHE A 176 8.62 4.20 10.69
N ASP A 177 9.86 3.85 10.42
CA ASP A 177 10.83 4.58 9.60
C ASP A 177 10.76 4.03 8.16
N HIS A 178 11.52 4.60 7.24
CA HIS A 178 11.62 4.07 5.88
C HIS A 178 12.24 2.66 5.84
N SER A 179 11.79 1.87 4.88
CA SER A 179 12.24 0.50 4.67
C SER A 179 13.32 0.41 3.61
N GLY A 180 14.30 -0.49 3.82
CA GLY A 180 15.28 -0.89 2.81
C GLY A 180 14.74 -1.88 1.77
N VAL A 181 13.50 -2.35 1.92
CA VAL A 181 12.82 -3.22 0.95
C VAL A 181 12.17 -2.34 -0.12
N ALA A 182 12.62 -2.44 -1.35
CA ALA A 182 12.24 -1.53 -2.43
C ALA A 182 10.75 -1.57 -2.82
N GLY A 183 10.05 -2.67 -2.54
CA GLY A 183 8.62 -2.80 -2.74
C GLY A 183 7.78 -2.64 -1.47
N SER A 184 8.37 -2.19 -0.36
CA SER A 184 7.65 -1.90 0.89
C SER A 184 6.77 -0.66 0.73
N THR A 185 5.63 -0.63 1.43
CA THR A 185 4.84 0.59 1.59
C THR A 185 5.65 1.71 2.23
N MET A 186 6.61 1.36 3.11
CA MET A 186 7.53 2.31 3.74
C MET A 186 8.77 2.62 2.89
N TYR A 187 8.78 2.33 1.59
CA TYR A 187 9.84 2.76 0.68
C TYR A 187 9.81 4.30 0.52
N PRO A 188 10.96 5.01 0.60
CA PRO A 188 10.98 6.47 0.73
C PRO A 188 10.66 7.27 -0.53
N TYR A 189 10.47 6.62 -1.67
CA TYR A 189 10.24 7.29 -2.94
C TYR A 189 8.90 6.86 -3.55
N VAL A 190 8.12 7.84 -3.99
CA VAL A 190 6.85 7.66 -4.69
C VAL A 190 6.89 8.40 -6.02
N HIS A 191 6.21 7.89 -7.03
CA HIS A 191 6.15 8.49 -8.36
C HIS A 191 4.71 8.84 -8.73
N GLY A 192 4.53 9.84 -9.59
CA GLY A 192 3.21 10.22 -10.08
C GLY A 192 2.51 9.07 -10.82
N ALA A 193 1.21 8.95 -10.65
CA ALA A 193 0.34 7.87 -11.12
C ALA A 193 0.56 6.50 -10.45
N GLU A 194 1.44 6.41 -9.45
CA GLU A 194 1.70 5.18 -8.71
C GLU A 194 0.55 4.87 -7.74
N GLN A 195 0.19 3.60 -7.63
CA GLN A 195 -0.86 3.08 -6.74
C GLN A 195 -0.41 1.82 -6.00
N LEU A 196 0.89 1.55 -6.01
CA LEU A 196 1.48 0.31 -5.50
C LEU A 196 1.36 0.18 -3.99
N HIS A 197 1.43 1.29 -3.27
CA HIS A 197 1.41 1.34 -1.80
C HIS A 197 0.00 1.58 -1.23
N ARG A 198 -1.05 1.46 -2.03
CA ARG A 198 -2.44 1.47 -1.51
C ARG A 198 -2.74 0.31 -0.56
N SER A 199 -1.93 -0.75 -0.61
CA SER A 199 -1.94 -1.89 0.32
C SER A 199 -0.57 -2.10 0.95
N LEU A 200 -0.51 -2.83 2.07
CA LEU A 200 0.74 -3.13 2.75
C LEU A 200 1.47 -4.29 2.09
N ALA A 201 2.77 -4.17 1.89
CA ALA A 201 3.64 -5.29 1.55
C ALA A 201 3.78 -6.27 2.73
N ALA A 202 4.32 -7.47 2.47
CA ALA A 202 4.41 -8.52 3.49
C ALA A 202 5.28 -8.09 4.69
N ASN A 203 6.40 -7.41 4.44
CA ASN A 203 7.27 -6.90 5.48
C ASN A 203 6.63 -5.78 6.32
N ASP A 204 5.80 -4.90 5.74
CA ASP A 204 5.09 -3.86 6.51
C ASP A 204 4.04 -4.47 7.45
N ARG A 205 3.29 -5.48 6.96
CA ARG A 205 2.36 -6.26 7.79
C ARG A 205 3.09 -6.97 8.92
N HIS A 206 4.22 -7.63 8.62
CA HIS A 206 5.06 -8.27 9.61
C HIS A 206 5.54 -7.27 10.66
N GLY A 207 6.06 -6.12 10.23
CA GLY A 207 6.50 -5.05 11.11
C GLY A 207 5.42 -4.56 12.06
N LEU A 208 4.17 -4.43 11.57
CA LEU A 208 3.05 -4.02 12.42
C LEU A 208 2.74 -5.08 13.49
N CYS A 209 2.80 -6.38 13.13
CA CYS A 209 2.64 -7.48 14.09
C CYS A 209 3.72 -7.47 15.17
N VAL A 210 4.97 -7.13 14.80
CA VAL A 210 6.08 -7.02 15.77
C VAL A 210 5.95 -5.78 16.64
N ALA A 211 5.50 -4.65 16.06
CA ALA A 211 5.36 -3.40 16.79
C ALA A 211 4.22 -3.42 17.82
N TYR A 212 3.13 -4.08 17.47
CA TYR A 212 1.88 -4.13 18.23
C TYR A 212 1.30 -5.56 18.24
N PRO A 213 2.02 -6.51 18.86
CA PRO A 213 1.69 -7.93 18.76
C PRO A 213 0.41 -8.29 19.53
N LEU A 214 -0.42 -9.15 18.92
CA LEU A 214 -1.45 -9.90 19.63
C LEU A 214 -0.90 -11.21 20.20
N ASN A 215 0.10 -11.79 19.53
CA ASN A 215 0.76 -13.03 19.95
C ASN A 215 2.27 -12.87 19.84
N ALA A 216 3.01 -13.55 20.75
CA ALA A 216 4.45 -13.67 20.61
C ALA A 216 4.76 -14.64 19.48
N GLY A 217 5.56 -14.22 18.50
CA GLY A 217 6.10 -15.09 17.45
C GLY A 217 7.45 -15.68 17.83
N SER A 218 8.04 -16.39 16.88
CA SER A 218 9.42 -16.90 16.98
C SER A 218 10.45 -15.81 16.65
N SER A 219 11.72 -16.04 16.99
CA SER A 219 12.80 -15.10 16.69
C SER A 219 14.05 -15.78 16.13
N LEU A 220 14.76 -15.01 15.28
CA LEU A 220 16.11 -15.32 14.78
C LEU A 220 17.03 -14.18 15.18
N GLU A 221 18.16 -14.51 15.78
CA GLU A 221 19.11 -13.53 16.28
C GLU A 221 20.54 -13.91 15.89
N GLY A 222 21.41 -12.91 15.76
CA GLY A 222 22.81 -13.16 15.46
C GLY A 222 23.65 -11.91 15.49
N ARG A 223 24.90 -12.04 15.05
CA ARG A 223 25.86 -10.97 15.03
C ARG A 223 26.67 -10.94 13.73
N LEU A 224 26.90 -9.75 13.19
CA LEU A 224 27.69 -9.53 11.99
C LEU A 224 29.02 -8.85 12.34
N VAL A 225 30.11 -9.42 11.82
CA VAL A 225 31.45 -8.89 11.98
C VAL A 225 32.21 -8.87 10.66
N ARG A 226 33.22 -8.03 10.56
CA ARG A 226 34.20 -8.06 9.47
C ARG A 226 35.24 -9.14 9.70
N GLY A 227 36.08 -9.42 8.71
CA GLY A 227 37.24 -10.28 8.85
C GLY A 227 38.21 -9.85 9.95
N SER A 228 38.24 -8.57 10.31
CA SER A 228 38.99 -8.01 11.45
C SER A 228 38.37 -8.32 12.82
N GLY A 229 37.15 -8.86 12.89
CA GLY A 229 36.37 -9.05 14.11
C GLY A 229 35.56 -7.81 14.54
N SER A 230 35.71 -6.65 13.85
CA SER A 230 34.93 -5.45 14.15
C SER A 230 33.46 -5.61 13.76
N ALA A 231 32.55 -5.02 14.53
CA ALA A 231 31.11 -5.06 14.28
C ALA A 231 30.73 -4.40 12.94
N VAL A 232 29.74 -4.93 12.25
CA VAL A 232 29.10 -4.28 11.10
C VAL A 232 27.83 -3.61 11.59
N LYS A 233 27.74 -2.29 11.44
CA LYS A 233 26.65 -1.46 11.94
C LYS A 233 25.69 -1.11 10.81
N GLY A 234 24.39 -1.24 11.04
CA GLY A 234 23.36 -0.88 10.07
C GLY A 234 23.33 -1.77 8.83
N ALA A 235 23.86 -2.99 8.92
CA ALA A 235 23.66 -3.98 7.87
C ALA A 235 22.17 -4.35 7.79
N HIS A 236 21.59 -4.36 6.61
CA HIS A 236 20.21 -4.77 6.37
C HIS A 236 20.15 -6.30 6.35
N VAL A 237 19.61 -6.89 7.40
CA VAL A 237 19.41 -8.34 7.55
C VAL A 237 17.99 -8.67 7.14
N VAL A 238 17.85 -9.57 6.18
CA VAL A 238 16.56 -9.94 5.57
C VAL A 238 16.31 -11.42 5.72
N ALA A 239 15.08 -11.76 6.07
CA ALA A 239 14.55 -13.12 6.04
C ALA A 239 13.58 -13.26 4.86
N ARG A 240 13.88 -14.18 3.96
CA ARG A 240 12.96 -14.67 2.94
C ARG A 240 12.21 -15.88 3.46
N ASP A 241 10.95 -15.97 3.11
CA ASP A 241 10.16 -17.17 3.32
C ASP A 241 10.57 -18.32 2.36
N ALA A 242 9.87 -19.45 2.42
CA ALA A 242 10.12 -20.61 1.56
C ALA A 242 9.83 -20.32 0.07
N ALA A 243 9.02 -19.30 -0.24
CA ALA A 243 8.72 -18.88 -1.60
C ALA A 243 9.72 -17.85 -2.14
N GLY A 244 10.65 -17.37 -1.31
CA GLY A 244 11.67 -16.38 -1.68
C GLY A 244 11.23 -14.93 -1.49
N GLU A 245 10.06 -14.68 -0.85
CA GLU A 245 9.58 -13.32 -0.56
C GLU A 245 10.32 -12.72 0.64
N PRO A 246 10.82 -11.46 0.56
CA PRO A 246 11.40 -10.75 1.70
C PRO A 246 10.32 -10.39 2.71
N LEU A 247 10.11 -11.28 3.70
CA LEU A 247 9.02 -11.17 4.67
C LEU A 247 9.35 -10.27 5.85
N ALA A 248 10.57 -10.34 6.35
CA ALA A 248 11.01 -9.62 7.54
C ALA A 248 12.42 -9.06 7.34
N SER A 249 12.67 -7.89 7.89
CA SER A 249 14.00 -7.29 7.83
C SER A 249 14.33 -6.50 9.10
N THR A 250 15.62 -6.28 9.36
CA THR A 250 16.11 -5.47 10.47
C THR A 250 17.47 -4.86 10.15
N LEU A 251 17.91 -3.89 10.95
CA LEU A 251 19.25 -3.33 10.85
C LEU A 251 20.11 -3.80 12.05
N SER A 252 21.36 -4.21 11.78
CA SER A 252 22.29 -4.54 12.85
C SER A 252 22.63 -3.29 13.68
N ASN A 253 22.78 -3.46 14.99
CA ASN A 253 23.07 -2.41 15.94
C ASN A 253 24.57 -2.02 15.97
N SER A 254 24.97 -1.13 16.89
CA SER A 254 26.35 -0.68 17.04
C SER A 254 27.36 -1.79 17.41
N SER A 255 26.88 -2.92 17.97
CA SER A 255 27.66 -4.13 18.28
C SER A 255 27.63 -5.16 17.15
N GLY A 256 26.92 -4.88 16.03
CA GLY A 256 26.72 -5.80 14.94
C GLY A 256 25.63 -6.85 15.20
N GLU A 257 24.93 -6.78 16.32
CA GLU A 257 23.84 -7.68 16.68
C GLU A 257 22.57 -7.32 15.91
N TRP A 258 21.78 -8.32 15.60
CA TRP A 258 20.49 -8.17 14.92
C TRP A 258 19.48 -9.18 15.47
N SER A 259 18.20 -8.85 15.40
CA SER A 259 17.09 -9.70 15.79
C SER A 259 15.93 -9.54 14.82
N LEU A 260 15.38 -10.63 14.35
CA LEU A 260 14.12 -10.73 13.61
C LEU A 260 13.12 -11.41 14.54
N GLN A 261 12.06 -10.72 14.91
CA GLN A 261 11.04 -11.15 15.86
C GLN A 261 9.69 -11.36 15.16
N GLY A 262 8.74 -12.00 15.84
CA GLY A 262 7.37 -12.15 15.34
C GLY A 262 7.23 -13.12 14.17
N LEU A 263 8.24 -13.94 13.90
CA LEU A 263 8.21 -14.92 12.81
C LEU A 263 7.26 -16.07 13.14
N GLU A 264 6.52 -16.52 12.14
CA GLU A 264 5.73 -17.75 12.27
C GLU A 264 6.61 -19.00 12.17
N ALA A 265 6.05 -20.16 12.51
CA ALA A 265 6.73 -21.43 12.26
C ALA A 265 6.93 -21.63 10.74
N GLY A 266 8.16 -21.90 10.32
CA GLY A 266 8.47 -22.00 8.90
C GLY A 266 9.96 -22.09 8.60
N THR A 267 10.29 -22.14 7.31
CA THR A 267 11.66 -22.13 6.83
C THR A 267 12.01 -20.75 6.27
N TYR A 268 13.10 -20.18 6.75
CA TYR A 268 13.58 -18.85 6.38
C TYR A 268 15.00 -18.92 5.83
N THR A 269 15.22 -18.24 4.71
CA THR A 269 16.57 -18.04 4.16
C THR A 269 17.04 -16.64 4.51
N LEU A 270 18.16 -16.54 5.25
CA LEU A 270 18.69 -15.28 5.73
C LEU A 270 19.89 -14.79 4.90
N TYR A 271 19.99 -13.49 4.75
CA TYR A 271 21.17 -12.81 4.24
C TYR A 271 21.30 -11.41 4.86
N ALA A 272 22.52 -10.86 4.82
CA ALA A 272 22.80 -9.48 5.14
C ALA A 272 23.27 -8.75 3.88
N THR A 273 22.75 -7.57 3.60
CA THR A 273 23.14 -6.73 2.46
C THR A 273 23.44 -5.31 2.93
N PRO A 274 24.35 -4.57 2.27
CA PRO A 274 24.53 -3.15 2.56
C PRO A 274 23.23 -2.38 2.27
N LEU A 275 22.97 -1.31 3.04
CA LEU A 275 21.88 -0.37 2.82
C LEU A 275 22.47 0.90 2.19
N ASP A 276 22.81 0.85 0.92
CA ASP A 276 23.51 1.91 0.20
C ASP A 276 22.72 2.45 -1.00
N GLN A 277 21.93 1.62 -1.67
CA GLN A 277 21.03 1.99 -2.77
C GLN A 277 19.92 0.93 -2.94
N PRO A 278 18.72 1.32 -3.37
CA PRO A 278 18.24 2.70 -3.60
C PRO A 278 17.99 3.50 -2.32
N VAL A 279 17.92 2.83 -1.17
CA VAL A 279 17.73 3.42 0.17
C VAL A 279 19.06 3.44 0.91
N GLY A 280 19.41 4.58 1.47
CA GLY A 280 20.63 4.73 2.27
C GLY A 280 20.39 5.49 3.58
N ALA A 281 21.45 5.77 4.31
CA ALA A 281 21.40 6.43 5.62
C ALA A 281 20.63 7.76 5.63
N VAL A 282 20.61 8.48 4.50
CA VAL A 282 19.93 9.78 4.37
C VAL A 282 18.40 9.65 4.37
N ASN A 283 17.88 8.47 4.08
CA ASN A 283 16.46 8.18 4.06
C ASN A 283 15.91 7.75 5.42
N LEU A 284 16.78 7.43 6.38
CA LEU A 284 16.38 6.94 7.69
C LEU A 284 16.37 8.07 8.73
N GLY A 285 15.54 7.88 9.75
CA GLY A 285 15.49 8.77 10.89
C GLY A 285 16.85 8.93 11.60
N PRO A 286 17.03 10.00 12.37
CA PRO A 286 18.31 10.35 12.97
C PRO A 286 18.83 9.30 13.97
N GLY A 287 20.16 9.29 14.17
CA GLY A 287 20.81 8.44 15.17
C GLY A 287 21.27 7.07 14.65
N ARG A 288 21.10 6.77 13.37
CA ARG A 288 21.55 5.51 12.75
C ARG A 288 22.92 5.65 12.11
N VAL A 289 23.76 4.63 12.30
CA VAL A 289 25.06 4.50 11.61
C VAL A 289 24.96 3.32 10.64
N ILE A 290 25.06 3.60 9.37
CA ILE A 290 24.97 2.62 8.30
C ILE A 290 26.36 2.44 7.67
N GLN A 291 26.84 1.21 7.65
CA GLN A 291 28.09 0.80 6.99
C GLN A 291 27.76 -0.02 5.76
N THR A 292 28.35 0.34 4.64
CA THR A 292 28.02 -0.23 3.31
C THR A 292 29.20 -0.94 2.65
N ASP A 293 30.38 -0.91 3.27
CA ASP A 293 31.63 -1.47 2.78
C ASP A 293 31.73 -3.00 2.95
N PHE A 294 30.67 -3.72 2.52
CA PHE A 294 30.62 -5.19 2.47
C PHE A 294 29.65 -5.62 1.35
N SER A 295 29.80 -6.86 0.89
CA SER A 295 28.91 -7.46 -0.11
C SER A 295 27.79 -8.25 0.53
N THR A 296 26.66 -8.44 -0.19
CA THR A 296 25.59 -9.34 0.26
C THR A 296 26.15 -10.68 0.70
N THR A 297 25.85 -11.03 1.94
CA THR A 297 26.42 -12.20 2.64
C THR A 297 25.30 -13.14 3.04
N PRO A 298 25.28 -14.40 2.53
CA PRO A 298 24.32 -15.41 2.98
C PRO A 298 24.55 -15.76 4.46
N LEU A 299 23.46 -15.85 5.23
CA LEU A 299 23.49 -16.22 6.65
C LEU A 299 22.94 -17.65 6.89
N GLY A 300 22.43 -18.29 5.84
CA GLY A 300 21.94 -19.67 5.85
C GLY A 300 20.42 -19.78 5.89
N ALA A 301 19.96 -21.04 5.84
CA ALA A 301 18.55 -21.36 5.98
C ALA A 301 18.29 -21.90 7.39
N HIS A 302 17.16 -21.49 7.99
CA HIS A 302 16.77 -21.83 9.36
C HIS A 302 15.31 -22.28 9.40
N VAL A 303 15.03 -23.29 10.18
CA VAL A 303 13.66 -23.78 10.43
C VAL A 303 13.27 -23.38 11.83
N LEU A 304 12.12 -22.74 11.96
CA LEU A 304 11.52 -22.33 13.24
C LEU A 304 10.26 -23.14 13.51
N GLY A 305 10.13 -23.67 14.72
CA GLY A 305 8.86 -24.06 15.32
C GLY A 305 8.13 -22.86 15.92
N SER A 306 6.91 -23.07 16.40
CA SER A 306 6.13 -22.01 17.04
C SER A 306 6.74 -21.58 18.37
N GLY A 307 7.05 -20.30 18.53
CA GLY A 307 7.63 -19.73 19.74
C GLY A 307 9.14 -19.98 19.92
N ASP A 308 9.82 -20.48 18.89
CA ASP A 308 11.27 -20.72 18.95
C ASP A 308 12.05 -19.39 19.01
N SER A 309 13.17 -19.39 19.75
CA SER A 309 14.19 -18.35 19.72
C SER A 309 15.53 -18.99 19.34
N LEU A 310 16.00 -18.71 18.13
CA LEU A 310 17.18 -19.33 17.58
C LEU A 310 18.34 -18.35 17.43
N GLN A 311 19.47 -18.67 18.09
CA GLN A 311 20.74 -17.93 17.94
C GLN A 311 21.53 -18.51 16.76
N THR A 312 21.70 -17.71 15.70
CA THR A 312 22.44 -18.12 14.49
C THR A 312 23.96 -17.93 14.64
N GLY A 313 24.40 -17.32 15.75
CA GLY A 313 25.79 -17.06 16.06
C GLY A 313 26.37 -15.85 15.32
N THR A 314 27.71 -15.76 15.33
CA THR A 314 28.45 -14.67 14.66
C THR A 314 28.81 -15.07 13.25
N ARG A 315 28.54 -14.17 12.30
CA ARG A 315 28.88 -14.35 10.88
C ARG A 315 29.80 -13.22 10.40
N THR A 316 30.82 -13.61 9.63
CA THR A 316 31.72 -12.65 8.99
C THR A 316 31.13 -12.26 7.64
N VAL A 317 30.95 -10.95 7.40
CA VAL A 317 30.48 -10.44 6.12
C VAL A 317 31.56 -10.56 5.05
N ARG A 318 31.16 -10.70 3.79
CA ARG A 318 32.04 -10.69 2.63
C ARG A 318 32.59 -9.29 2.39
N ALA A 319 33.79 -9.22 1.81
CA ALA A 319 34.37 -7.93 1.43
C ALA A 319 33.54 -7.25 0.33
N ASP A 320 33.57 -5.93 0.32
CA ASP A 320 32.94 -5.11 -0.73
C ASP A 320 33.63 -5.31 -2.08
N ALA A 321 32.84 -5.22 -3.16
CA ALA A 321 33.35 -5.29 -4.53
C ALA A 321 32.75 -4.21 -5.43
N ALA A 322 32.20 -3.16 -4.90
CA ALA A 322 31.59 -2.04 -5.63
C ALA A 322 30.48 -2.44 -6.63
N LEU A 323 29.82 -3.58 -6.39
CA LEU A 323 28.59 -3.95 -7.12
C LEU A 323 27.40 -3.27 -6.49
N LEU A 324 26.49 -2.75 -7.32
CA LEU A 324 25.27 -2.08 -6.88
C LEU A 324 24.11 -2.34 -7.85
N LEU A 325 22.93 -2.63 -7.36
CA LEU A 325 21.66 -2.62 -8.09
C LEU A 325 20.69 -1.61 -7.45
N GLY A 326 20.00 -0.85 -8.30
CA GLY A 326 19.10 0.22 -7.91
C GLY A 326 19.81 1.56 -7.77
N ARG A 327 19.05 2.64 -7.87
CA ARG A 327 19.47 4.01 -7.59
C ARG A 327 18.44 4.72 -6.76
N SER A 328 18.87 5.69 -5.95
CA SER A 328 17.97 6.62 -5.26
C SER A 328 17.01 7.25 -6.25
N MET A 329 15.76 7.43 -5.84
CA MET A 329 14.67 7.98 -6.64
C MET A 329 14.31 7.15 -7.90
N GLU A 330 14.83 5.95 -8.07
CA GLU A 330 14.33 5.03 -9.08
C GLU A 330 13.01 4.42 -8.62
N GLN A 331 12.06 4.27 -9.56
CA GLN A 331 10.77 3.66 -9.27
C GLN A 331 10.91 2.17 -9.01
N PHE A 332 10.53 1.74 -7.82
CA PHE A 332 10.47 0.35 -7.37
C PHE A 332 9.17 0.09 -6.61
N PRO A 333 8.72 -1.19 -6.55
CA PRO A 333 9.25 -2.35 -7.27
C PRO A 333 9.00 -2.26 -8.78
N LYS A 334 9.80 -2.96 -9.58
CA LYS A 334 9.47 -3.17 -10.99
C LYS A 334 8.39 -4.24 -11.07
N ARG A 335 7.21 -3.89 -11.58
CA ARG A 335 6.09 -4.82 -11.71
C ARG A 335 6.31 -5.79 -12.86
N VAL A 336 6.06 -7.06 -12.60
CA VAL A 336 6.19 -8.16 -13.55
C VAL A 336 4.90 -8.97 -13.52
N THR A 337 4.17 -8.96 -14.63
CA THR A 337 2.93 -9.72 -14.77
C THR A 337 3.22 -11.22 -14.82
N ARG A 338 2.60 -12.00 -13.95
CA ARG A 338 2.70 -13.46 -13.98
C ARG A 338 2.16 -14.02 -15.31
N GLY A 339 2.82 -15.08 -15.79
CA GLY A 339 2.48 -15.69 -17.06
C GLY A 339 3.10 -15.00 -18.27
N GLU A 340 3.86 -13.92 -18.08
CA GLU A 340 4.44 -13.12 -19.16
C GLU A 340 5.95 -13.09 -19.16
N ILE A 341 6.51 -12.62 -20.26
CA ILE A 341 7.92 -12.28 -20.41
C ILE A 341 8.01 -10.79 -20.63
N GLN A 342 8.80 -10.11 -19.80
CA GLN A 342 8.98 -8.66 -19.85
C GLN A 342 10.45 -8.28 -19.95
N THR A 343 10.71 -7.10 -20.49
CA THR A 343 12.06 -6.51 -20.51
C THR A 343 12.07 -5.30 -19.59
N LEU A 344 13.03 -5.28 -18.67
CA LEU A 344 13.22 -4.20 -17.69
C LEU A 344 14.64 -3.67 -17.74
N THR A 345 14.82 -2.40 -17.39
CA THR A 345 16.12 -1.79 -17.14
C THR A 345 16.27 -1.50 -15.64
N ILE A 346 17.35 -1.96 -15.04
CA ILE A 346 17.73 -1.67 -13.65
C ILE A 346 19.06 -0.92 -13.68
N TYR A 347 19.11 0.22 -13.02
CA TYR A 347 20.34 0.98 -12.86
C TYR A 347 21.20 0.41 -11.74
N GLY A 348 22.49 0.76 -11.75
CA GLY A 348 23.44 0.28 -10.75
C GLY A 348 24.85 0.80 -10.99
N ALA A 349 25.82 0.13 -10.38
CA ALA A 349 27.25 0.41 -10.58
C ALA A 349 28.06 -0.89 -10.57
N GLY A 350 29.24 -0.86 -11.17
CA GLY A 350 30.13 -2.02 -11.26
C GLY A 350 29.61 -3.15 -12.16
N LEU A 351 28.56 -2.91 -12.93
CA LEU A 351 27.90 -3.91 -13.77
C LEU A 351 28.71 -4.18 -15.05
N THR A 352 28.98 -5.45 -15.35
CA THR A 352 29.75 -5.90 -16.52
C THR A 352 29.19 -7.22 -17.05
N GLU A 353 29.60 -7.62 -18.25
CA GLU A 353 29.20 -8.91 -18.86
C GLU A 353 29.64 -10.15 -18.04
N GLY A 354 30.59 -9.99 -17.12
CA GLY A 354 30.99 -11.05 -16.19
C GLY A 354 30.09 -11.22 -14.97
N CYS A 355 29.07 -10.37 -14.81
CA CYS A 355 28.09 -10.50 -13.74
C CYS A 355 27.02 -11.53 -14.09
N MET A 356 26.50 -12.19 -13.06
CA MET A 356 25.26 -12.97 -13.11
C MET A 356 24.17 -12.23 -12.34
N ILE A 357 22.92 -12.43 -12.75
CA ILE A 357 21.76 -11.87 -12.04
C ILE A 357 20.71 -12.96 -11.84
N ALA A 358 20.07 -12.96 -10.67
CA ALA A 358 19.06 -13.95 -10.30
C ALA A 358 17.91 -13.30 -9.53
N CYS A 359 16.72 -13.88 -9.67
CA CYS A 359 15.55 -13.59 -8.85
C CYS A 359 15.50 -14.55 -7.65
N SER A 360 14.94 -14.10 -6.52
CA SER A 360 14.73 -14.95 -5.35
C SER A 360 13.61 -15.97 -5.53
N ASP A 361 12.64 -15.71 -6.41
CA ASP A 361 11.62 -16.70 -6.78
C ASP A 361 12.22 -17.69 -7.79
N PRO A 362 12.30 -19.00 -7.47
CA PRO A 362 12.91 -20.01 -8.34
C PRO A 362 12.12 -20.27 -9.64
N LEU A 363 10.85 -19.82 -9.71
CA LEU A 363 9.99 -19.96 -10.89
C LEU A 363 10.10 -18.76 -11.84
N VAL A 364 10.89 -17.74 -11.47
CA VAL A 364 11.18 -16.57 -12.29
C VAL A 364 12.61 -16.64 -12.81
N SER A 365 12.78 -16.76 -14.11
CA SER A 365 14.12 -16.72 -14.69
C SER A 365 14.49 -15.31 -15.15
N VAL A 366 15.72 -14.91 -14.83
CA VAL A 366 16.28 -13.60 -15.17
C VAL A 366 17.53 -13.79 -16.02
N SER A 367 17.58 -13.10 -17.16
CA SER A 367 18.77 -13.09 -18.03
C SER A 367 19.07 -11.67 -18.50
N ALA A 368 20.35 -11.33 -18.55
CA ALA A 368 20.75 -10.05 -19.09
C ALA A 368 20.73 -10.08 -20.63
N LEU A 369 20.09 -9.06 -21.20
CA LEU A 369 20.10 -8.80 -22.64
C LEU A 369 21.28 -7.91 -23.04
N ALA A 370 21.61 -6.93 -22.19
CA ALA A 370 22.71 -6.03 -22.39
C ALA A 370 23.26 -5.54 -21.06
N TRP A 371 24.56 -5.40 -20.96
CA TRP A 371 25.28 -4.83 -19.82
C TRP A 371 25.86 -3.46 -20.17
N ASN A 372 25.74 -2.54 -19.23
CA ASN A 372 26.42 -1.26 -19.24
C ASN A 372 26.94 -0.98 -17.82
N THR A 373 27.99 -0.20 -17.67
CA THR A 373 28.58 0.10 -16.34
C THR A 373 27.62 0.77 -15.36
N THR A 374 26.50 1.33 -15.85
CA THR A 374 25.52 2.10 -15.06
C THR A 374 24.12 1.47 -15.05
N HIS A 375 23.87 0.45 -15.86
CA HIS A 375 22.58 -0.24 -15.92
C HIS A 375 22.71 -1.60 -16.61
N VAL A 376 21.75 -2.45 -16.38
CA VAL A 376 21.56 -3.72 -17.09
C VAL A 376 20.15 -3.77 -17.65
N GLN A 377 20.03 -4.23 -18.91
CA GLN A 377 18.74 -4.57 -19.49
C GLN A 377 18.47 -6.05 -19.28
N LEU A 378 17.34 -6.37 -18.67
CA LEU A 378 16.97 -7.72 -18.24
C LEU A 378 15.77 -8.22 -19.02
N ARG A 379 15.79 -9.49 -19.38
CA ARG A 379 14.62 -10.28 -19.74
C ARG A 379 14.18 -11.04 -18.49
N ILE A 380 12.99 -10.75 -18.04
CA ILE A 380 12.34 -11.45 -16.93
C ILE A 380 11.28 -12.39 -17.52
N ASP A 381 11.38 -13.67 -17.21
CA ASP A 381 10.43 -14.69 -17.63
C ASP A 381 9.68 -15.20 -16.40
N ALA A 382 8.47 -14.73 -16.22
CA ALA A 382 7.56 -15.07 -15.13
C ALA A 382 6.45 -16.05 -15.57
N THR A 383 6.62 -16.74 -16.72
CA THR A 383 5.61 -17.64 -17.28
C THR A 383 5.27 -18.83 -16.35
N GLN A 384 6.19 -19.21 -15.48
CA GLN A 384 6.01 -20.29 -14.50
C GLN A 384 5.68 -19.77 -13.10
N ALA A 385 5.67 -18.46 -12.87
CA ALA A 385 5.38 -17.88 -11.56
C ALA A 385 3.94 -18.20 -11.12
N THR A 386 3.78 -18.69 -9.89
CA THR A 386 2.49 -19.14 -9.35
C THR A 386 1.96 -18.28 -8.21
N ARG A 387 2.79 -17.38 -7.67
CA ARG A 387 2.44 -16.49 -6.57
C ARG A 387 2.55 -15.02 -6.95
N ASP A 388 1.88 -14.17 -6.22
CA ASP A 388 2.09 -12.72 -6.20
C ASP A 388 3.10 -12.36 -5.09
N GLY A 389 3.59 -11.13 -5.10
CA GLY A 389 4.42 -10.56 -4.05
C GLY A 389 5.83 -10.20 -4.48
N LEU A 390 6.62 -9.77 -3.52
CA LEU A 390 7.95 -9.23 -3.77
C LEU A 390 9.00 -10.33 -4.03
N CYS A 391 9.94 -9.99 -4.89
CA CYS A 391 11.13 -10.80 -5.17
C CYS A 391 12.38 -9.93 -5.14
N ASP A 392 13.47 -10.49 -4.62
CA ASP A 392 14.76 -9.84 -4.67
C ASP A 392 15.46 -10.08 -6.01
N LEU A 393 16.25 -9.10 -6.44
CA LEU A 393 17.22 -9.27 -7.51
C LEU A 393 18.62 -9.25 -6.92
N THR A 394 19.41 -10.28 -7.20
CA THR A 394 20.80 -10.35 -6.75
C THR A 394 21.74 -10.38 -7.95
N VAL A 395 22.65 -9.41 -8.02
CA VAL A 395 23.79 -9.44 -8.95
C VAL A 395 25.01 -10.02 -8.25
N THR A 396 25.76 -10.87 -8.95
CA THR A 396 26.98 -11.51 -8.43
C THR A 396 28.12 -11.41 -9.44
N GLN A 397 29.35 -11.28 -8.94
CA GLN A 397 30.58 -11.35 -9.72
C GLN A 397 31.68 -11.98 -8.84
N GLY A 398 32.05 -13.23 -9.13
CA GLY A 398 32.94 -14.00 -8.24
C GLY A 398 32.34 -14.16 -6.85
N GLU A 399 33.07 -13.77 -5.81
CA GLU A 399 32.61 -13.82 -4.41
C GLU A 399 31.72 -12.62 -4.02
N SER A 400 31.63 -11.63 -4.87
CA SER A 400 30.94 -10.36 -4.61
C SER A 400 29.48 -10.45 -5.02
N ALA A 401 28.61 -9.82 -4.24
CA ALA A 401 27.18 -9.77 -4.52
C ALA A 401 26.54 -8.50 -3.96
N HIS A 402 25.51 -8.02 -4.66
CA HIS A 402 24.60 -7.00 -4.16
C HIS A 402 23.15 -7.43 -4.40
N THR A 403 22.28 -7.24 -3.41
CA THR A 403 20.87 -7.61 -3.49
C THR A 403 19.98 -6.37 -3.40
N LEU A 404 19.22 -6.13 -4.45
CA LEU A 404 18.09 -5.19 -4.45
C LEU A 404 16.89 -5.92 -3.82
N VAL A 405 16.64 -5.62 -2.55
CA VAL A 405 15.61 -6.30 -1.75
C VAL A 405 14.23 -5.85 -2.21
N GLY A 406 13.36 -6.78 -2.58
CA GLY A 406 12.01 -6.48 -3.07
C GLY A 406 11.99 -5.68 -4.37
N GLY A 407 13.03 -5.78 -5.20
CA GLY A 407 13.17 -4.98 -6.43
C GLY A 407 12.20 -5.34 -7.55
N LEU A 408 11.60 -6.53 -7.51
CA LEU A 408 10.51 -6.96 -8.39
C LEU A 408 9.24 -7.21 -7.57
N GLU A 409 8.08 -6.93 -8.18
CA GLU A 409 6.78 -7.36 -7.68
C GLU A 409 6.10 -8.23 -8.75
N LEU A 410 5.84 -9.48 -8.40
CA LEU A 410 5.03 -10.38 -9.24
C LEU A 410 3.56 -10.04 -9.02
N THR A 411 2.87 -9.66 -10.07
CA THR A 411 1.47 -9.29 -10.01
C THR A 411 0.66 -10.13 -10.99
N PRO A 412 -0.61 -10.44 -10.67
CA PRO A 412 -1.52 -10.92 -11.69
C PRO A 412 -1.78 -9.81 -12.70
N ALA A 413 -2.36 -10.15 -13.84
CA ALA A 413 -2.81 -9.16 -14.82
C ALA A 413 -3.79 -8.19 -14.15
N ASP A 414 -3.66 -6.90 -14.45
CA ASP A 414 -4.57 -5.88 -13.94
C ASP A 414 -6.01 -6.18 -14.38
N PRO A 415 -7.02 -5.88 -13.54
CA PRO A 415 -8.41 -6.08 -13.91
C PRO A 415 -8.79 -5.14 -15.06
N VAL A 416 -9.40 -5.70 -16.10
CA VAL A 416 -9.93 -4.93 -17.23
C VAL A 416 -11.39 -5.31 -17.41
N ILE A 417 -12.29 -4.33 -17.43
CA ILE A 417 -13.71 -4.55 -17.73
C ILE A 417 -13.96 -4.36 -19.22
N SER A 418 -14.37 -5.41 -19.89
CA SER A 418 -14.73 -5.37 -21.32
C SER A 418 -16.21 -5.03 -21.54
N ALA A 419 -17.11 -5.51 -20.66
CA ALA A 419 -18.53 -5.22 -20.75
C ALA A 419 -19.24 -5.33 -19.39
N VAL A 420 -20.35 -4.59 -19.26
CA VAL A 420 -21.34 -4.69 -18.18
C VAL A 420 -22.71 -4.94 -18.78
N SER A 421 -23.42 -5.95 -18.33
CA SER A 421 -24.73 -6.33 -18.86
C SER A 421 -25.71 -6.67 -17.72
N PRO A 422 -26.94 -6.10 -17.75
CA PRO A 422 -27.37 -5.03 -18.64
C PRO A 422 -26.63 -3.71 -18.40
N ALA A 423 -26.55 -2.84 -19.41
CA ALA A 423 -25.94 -1.51 -19.30
C ALA A 423 -26.91 -0.46 -18.71
N SER A 424 -28.15 -0.85 -18.44
CA SER A 424 -29.13 -0.03 -17.74
C SER A 424 -29.81 -0.80 -16.63
N ALA A 425 -30.23 -0.08 -15.58
CA ALA A 425 -30.80 -0.66 -14.38
C ALA A 425 -31.87 0.26 -13.77
N SER A 426 -32.66 -0.29 -12.84
CA SER A 426 -33.66 0.47 -12.08
C SER A 426 -33.07 1.07 -10.81
N THR A 427 -33.55 2.27 -10.43
CA THR A 427 -33.27 2.88 -9.12
C THR A 427 -33.67 2.00 -7.94
N ALA A 428 -34.62 1.07 -8.13
CA ALA A 428 -35.06 0.14 -7.09
C ALA A 428 -33.99 -0.94 -6.78
N GLY A 429 -32.99 -1.10 -7.64
CA GLY A 429 -32.01 -2.18 -7.50
C GLY A 429 -32.61 -3.56 -7.78
N GLY A 430 -31.98 -4.61 -7.23
CA GLY A 430 -32.45 -6.00 -7.32
C GLY A 430 -32.12 -6.69 -8.64
N GLN A 431 -31.60 -5.98 -9.64
CA GLN A 431 -31.19 -6.57 -10.90
C GLN A 431 -29.80 -7.19 -10.78
N THR A 432 -29.60 -8.34 -11.41
CA THR A 432 -28.28 -8.95 -11.52
C THR A 432 -27.51 -8.29 -12.66
N LEU A 433 -26.34 -7.73 -12.36
CA LEU A 433 -25.37 -7.27 -13.34
C LEU A 433 -24.32 -8.35 -13.54
N THR A 434 -23.94 -8.55 -14.80
CA THR A 434 -22.81 -9.38 -15.21
C THR A 434 -21.70 -8.47 -15.72
N ILE A 435 -20.53 -8.56 -15.11
CA ILE A 435 -19.31 -7.84 -15.50
C ILE A 435 -18.39 -8.85 -16.15
N THR A 436 -17.98 -8.61 -17.38
CA THR A 436 -17.01 -9.43 -18.11
C THR A 436 -15.71 -8.67 -18.33
N GLY A 437 -14.60 -9.40 -18.29
CA GLY A 437 -13.28 -8.78 -18.41
C GLY A 437 -12.13 -9.78 -18.33
N THR A 438 -10.95 -9.28 -18.01
CA THR A 438 -9.74 -10.08 -17.73
C THR A 438 -9.15 -9.66 -16.38
N GLY A 439 -8.25 -10.47 -15.83
CA GLY A 439 -7.65 -10.19 -14.51
C GLY A 439 -8.64 -10.30 -13.34
N LEU A 440 -9.83 -10.90 -13.54
CA LEU A 440 -10.82 -11.07 -12.49
C LEU A 440 -10.44 -12.24 -11.59
N ARG A 441 -10.38 -11.98 -10.26
CA ARG A 441 -9.89 -12.94 -9.25
C ARG A 441 -10.56 -12.75 -7.89
N SER A 442 -10.32 -13.66 -6.96
CA SER A 442 -10.77 -13.52 -5.56
C SER A 442 -10.15 -12.28 -4.90
N GLY A 443 -10.85 -11.70 -3.92
CA GLY A 443 -10.42 -10.50 -3.22
C GLY A 443 -10.71 -9.19 -3.93
N LEU A 444 -11.19 -9.22 -5.19
CA LEU A 444 -11.66 -8.01 -5.86
C LEU A 444 -12.90 -7.44 -5.17
N ARG A 445 -13.09 -6.13 -5.34
CA ARG A 445 -14.34 -5.43 -5.02
C ARG A 445 -14.82 -4.65 -6.22
N VAL A 446 -16.13 -4.50 -6.34
CA VAL A 446 -16.75 -3.71 -7.40
C VAL A 446 -17.34 -2.44 -6.79
N VAL A 447 -17.10 -1.31 -7.41
CA VAL A 447 -17.65 -0.01 -6.99
C VAL A 447 -18.55 0.53 -8.09
N ILE A 448 -19.78 0.88 -7.73
CA ILE A 448 -20.76 1.50 -8.62
C ILE A 448 -21.41 2.67 -7.87
N GLY A 449 -21.11 3.91 -8.30
CA GLY A 449 -21.54 5.09 -7.56
C GLY A 449 -21.03 5.11 -6.12
N GLU A 450 -21.94 5.18 -5.16
CA GLU A 450 -21.62 5.16 -3.72
C GLU A 450 -21.55 3.74 -3.11
N HIS A 451 -21.85 2.70 -3.89
CA HIS A 451 -21.93 1.32 -3.41
C HIS A 451 -20.67 0.52 -3.73
N GLU A 452 -20.19 -0.18 -2.71
CA GLU A 452 -19.14 -1.18 -2.82
C GLU A 452 -19.73 -2.59 -2.66
N TYR A 453 -19.22 -3.54 -3.46
CA TYR A 453 -19.61 -4.95 -3.50
C TYR A 453 -18.34 -5.79 -3.37
N ALA A 454 -18.02 -6.26 -2.18
CA ALA A 454 -16.88 -7.15 -1.96
C ALA A 454 -17.20 -8.57 -2.46
N LEU A 455 -16.21 -9.24 -3.03
CA LEU A 455 -16.38 -10.62 -3.48
C LEU A 455 -16.49 -11.58 -2.29
N GLY A 456 -17.50 -12.46 -2.36
CA GLY A 456 -17.73 -13.51 -1.36
C GLY A 456 -18.50 -13.06 -0.12
N GLU A 457 -18.86 -11.78 0.00
CA GLU A 457 -19.69 -11.27 1.07
C GLU A 457 -21.18 -11.35 0.75
N ALA A 458 -22.03 -11.43 1.78
CA ALA A 458 -23.47 -11.43 1.62
C ALA A 458 -23.95 -10.08 1.02
N GLY A 459 -24.61 -10.13 -0.15
CA GLY A 459 -25.00 -8.92 -0.91
C GLY A 459 -23.86 -8.24 -1.65
N GLY A 460 -22.69 -8.86 -1.73
CA GLY A 460 -21.54 -8.44 -2.53
C GLY A 460 -21.55 -8.99 -3.95
N ALA A 461 -20.37 -9.08 -4.55
CA ALA A 461 -20.19 -9.66 -5.88
C ALA A 461 -19.79 -11.15 -5.79
N ALA A 462 -20.08 -11.92 -6.83
CA ALA A 462 -19.68 -13.31 -6.99
C ALA A 462 -18.75 -13.46 -8.20
N LEU A 463 -17.59 -14.09 -7.99
CA LEU A 463 -16.69 -14.49 -9.06
C LEU A 463 -17.20 -15.82 -9.67
N ILE A 464 -17.62 -15.78 -10.92
CA ILE A 464 -18.07 -16.97 -11.64
C ILE A 464 -16.88 -17.72 -12.25
N ASN A 465 -15.94 -16.97 -12.82
CA ASN A 465 -14.67 -17.46 -13.37
C ASN A 465 -13.71 -16.29 -13.58
N ALA A 466 -12.50 -16.54 -14.08
CA ALA A 466 -11.47 -15.52 -14.31
C ALA A 466 -11.84 -14.38 -15.27
N THR A 467 -13.00 -14.49 -15.96
CA THR A 467 -13.47 -13.50 -16.92
C THR A 467 -14.87 -12.97 -16.63
N THR A 468 -15.53 -13.41 -15.56
CA THR A 468 -16.93 -13.08 -15.28
C THR A 468 -17.19 -12.91 -13.79
N LEU A 469 -17.72 -11.75 -13.43
CA LEU A 469 -18.30 -11.43 -12.12
C LEU A 469 -19.81 -11.21 -12.25
N THR A 470 -20.55 -11.49 -11.19
CA THR A 470 -21.96 -11.10 -11.07
C THR A 470 -22.21 -10.42 -9.73
N LEU A 471 -23.16 -9.49 -9.71
CA LEU A 471 -23.64 -8.86 -8.47
C LEU A 471 -25.11 -8.49 -8.60
N VAL A 472 -25.77 -8.34 -7.45
CA VAL A 472 -27.15 -7.81 -7.39
C VAL A 472 -27.05 -6.32 -7.04
N LEU A 473 -27.55 -5.46 -7.93
CA LEU A 473 -27.46 -4.02 -7.75
C LEU A 473 -28.27 -3.58 -6.50
N LYS A 474 -27.66 -2.79 -5.65
CA LYS A 474 -28.33 -2.11 -4.53
C LYS A 474 -29.18 -0.95 -5.07
N PRO A 475 -30.27 -0.54 -4.37
CA PRO A 475 -31.00 0.67 -4.73
C PRO A 475 -30.07 1.88 -4.78
N MET A 476 -30.17 2.69 -5.86
CA MET A 476 -29.29 3.84 -6.04
C MET A 476 -30.00 4.96 -6.82
N GLN A 477 -29.41 6.14 -6.84
CA GLN A 477 -29.98 7.30 -7.51
C GLN A 477 -29.95 7.14 -9.02
N ALA A 478 -30.96 7.78 -9.70
CA ALA A 478 -30.97 7.86 -11.16
C ALA A 478 -29.77 8.66 -11.66
N GLY A 479 -29.16 8.21 -12.73
CA GLY A 479 -28.00 8.85 -13.36
C GLY A 479 -27.08 7.84 -14.05
N SER A 480 -25.99 8.36 -14.57
CA SER A 480 -24.92 7.55 -15.15
C SER A 480 -23.83 7.30 -14.13
N HIS A 481 -23.52 6.04 -13.86
CA HIS A 481 -22.58 5.63 -12.84
C HIS A 481 -21.40 4.87 -13.43
N PRO A 482 -20.16 5.23 -13.10
CA PRO A 482 -19.00 4.44 -13.47
C PRO A 482 -19.04 3.09 -12.77
N VAL A 483 -18.57 2.05 -13.46
CA VAL A 483 -18.35 0.71 -12.89
C VAL A 483 -16.86 0.47 -12.83
N VAL A 484 -16.36 0.20 -11.62
CA VAL A 484 -14.94 0.02 -11.33
C VAL A 484 -14.74 -1.29 -10.59
N VAL A 485 -13.78 -2.08 -11.02
CA VAL A 485 -13.30 -3.26 -10.28
C VAL A 485 -11.96 -2.88 -9.67
N ILE A 486 -11.79 -3.13 -8.37
CA ILE A 486 -10.58 -2.79 -7.63
C ILE A 486 -9.99 -4.08 -7.07
N ASP A 487 -8.71 -4.29 -7.31
CA ASP A 487 -8.00 -5.46 -6.82
C ASP A 487 -7.54 -5.29 -5.34
N PRO A 488 -7.07 -6.36 -4.68
CA PRO A 488 -6.58 -6.25 -3.30
C PRO A 488 -5.40 -5.29 -3.11
N THR A 489 -4.64 -5.00 -4.17
CA THR A 489 -3.52 -4.04 -4.13
C THR A 489 -3.96 -2.60 -4.42
N GLY A 490 -5.24 -2.40 -4.75
CA GLY A 490 -5.84 -1.11 -5.04
C GLY A 490 -5.82 -0.72 -6.52
N VAL A 491 -5.30 -1.56 -7.40
CA VAL A 491 -5.31 -1.31 -8.86
C VAL A 491 -6.74 -1.40 -9.39
N GLU A 492 -7.12 -0.42 -10.20
CA GLU A 492 -8.49 -0.27 -10.69
C GLU A 492 -8.63 -0.65 -12.16
N GLY A 493 -9.63 -1.46 -12.47
CA GLY A 493 -10.15 -1.66 -13.83
C GLY A 493 -11.46 -0.90 -13.99
N ARG A 494 -11.49 0.08 -14.89
CA ARG A 494 -12.68 0.89 -15.15
C ARG A 494 -13.36 0.45 -16.44
N TRP A 495 -14.67 0.33 -16.40
CA TRP A 495 -15.45 0.15 -17.63
C TRP A 495 -15.45 1.44 -18.45
N SER A 496 -15.21 1.35 -19.75
CA SER A 496 -15.23 2.49 -20.67
C SER A 496 -16.64 3.07 -20.90
N GLY A 497 -17.71 2.29 -20.59
CA GLY A 497 -19.10 2.73 -20.56
C GLY A 497 -19.51 3.25 -19.18
N GLN A 498 -20.82 3.47 -19.05
CA GLN A 498 -21.45 3.83 -17.77
C GLN A 498 -22.74 3.03 -17.59
N LEU A 499 -23.03 2.63 -16.35
CA LEU A 499 -24.34 2.05 -16.02
C LEU A 499 -25.37 3.17 -15.93
N LEU A 500 -26.36 3.14 -16.81
CA LEU A 500 -27.48 4.08 -16.75
C LEU A 500 -28.53 3.57 -15.76
N VAL A 501 -28.76 4.30 -14.70
CA VAL A 501 -29.78 3.98 -13.70
C VAL A 501 -30.98 4.90 -13.86
N GLU A 502 -32.13 4.30 -14.11
CA GLU A 502 -33.37 5.03 -14.42
C GLU A 502 -34.47 4.69 -13.42
N ALA A 503 -35.29 5.68 -13.14
CA ALA A 503 -36.47 5.46 -12.32
C ALA A 503 -37.50 4.66 -13.12
N MET A 504 -37.91 3.49 -12.62
CA MET A 504 -38.93 2.69 -13.28
C MET A 504 -40.31 3.36 -13.17
N PRO A 505 -41.15 3.21 -14.20
CA PRO A 505 -42.56 3.60 -14.10
C PRO A 505 -43.24 2.85 -12.95
N ARG A 506 -43.97 3.60 -12.12
CA ARG A 506 -44.71 3.06 -10.99
C ARG A 506 -46.18 3.43 -11.11
N ILE A 507 -47.05 2.46 -10.96
CA ILE A 507 -48.48 2.67 -10.91
C ILE A 507 -48.92 2.65 -9.44
N ASP A 508 -49.44 3.77 -8.94
CA ASP A 508 -49.93 3.93 -7.59
C ASP A 508 -51.43 3.64 -7.50
N ALA A 509 -52.18 3.97 -8.55
CA ALA A 509 -53.61 3.74 -8.62
C ALA A 509 -54.07 3.53 -10.07
N LEU A 510 -55.11 2.70 -10.21
CA LEU A 510 -55.85 2.45 -11.43
C LEU A 510 -57.30 2.81 -11.20
N PHE A 511 -57.88 3.58 -12.12
CA PHE A 511 -59.29 3.95 -12.04
C PHE A 511 -59.93 3.97 -13.45
N PRO A 512 -61.15 3.36 -13.62
CA PRO A 512 -61.81 2.46 -12.69
C PRO A 512 -61.02 1.14 -12.52
N GLN A 513 -61.26 0.42 -11.40
CA GLN A 513 -60.62 -0.87 -11.09
C GLN A 513 -61.24 -2.06 -11.85
N ALA A 514 -62.32 -1.82 -12.54
CA ALA A 514 -62.99 -2.82 -13.37
C ALA A 514 -63.39 -2.23 -14.71
N GLY A 515 -63.26 -3.02 -15.77
CA GLY A 515 -63.65 -2.64 -17.12
C GLY A 515 -64.67 -3.60 -17.71
N TRP A 516 -65.33 -3.16 -18.77
CA TRP A 516 -66.22 -4.03 -19.52
C TRP A 516 -65.45 -5.09 -20.31
N ALA A 517 -65.91 -6.34 -20.27
CA ALA A 517 -65.23 -7.45 -20.93
C ALA A 517 -65.16 -7.33 -22.45
N GLY A 518 -66.01 -6.52 -23.06
CA GLY A 518 -65.99 -6.18 -24.49
C GLY A 518 -64.96 -5.12 -24.89
N GLY A 519 -64.21 -4.56 -23.96
CA GLY A 519 -63.22 -3.50 -24.20
C GLY A 519 -63.83 -2.10 -24.22
N GLY A 520 -63.03 -1.07 -24.55
CA GLY A 520 -63.44 0.33 -24.66
C GLY A 520 -63.62 1.07 -23.33
N THR A 521 -63.24 0.49 -22.20
CA THR A 521 -63.23 1.21 -20.90
C THR A 521 -61.99 2.10 -20.82
N GLU A 522 -62.20 3.39 -20.68
CA GLU A 522 -61.08 4.32 -20.44
C GLU A 522 -60.51 4.14 -19.02
N LEU A 523 -59.22 3.94 -18.89
CA LEU A 523 -58.53 3.73 -17.63
C LEU A 523 -57.56 4.88 -17.35
N THR A 524 -57.64 5.43 -16.16
CA THR A 524 -56.65 6.38 -15.66
C THR A 524 -55.64 5.65 -14.80
N LEU A 525 -54.35 5.71 -15.18
CA LEU A 525 -53.22 5.26 -14.37
C LEU A 525 -52.62 6.49 -13.65
N ARG A 526 -52.57 6.42 -12.34
CA ARG A 526 -51.83 7.41 -11.52
C ARG A 526 -50.57 6.76 -11.00
N GLY A 527 -49.45 7.47 -11.10
CA GLY A 527 -48.16 6.95 -10.71
C GLY A 527 -47.05 7.95 -10.96
N ALA A 528 -45.85 7.46 -11.05
CA ALA A 528 -44.65 8.25 -11.27
C ALA A 528 -43.81 7.63 -12.41
N ASN A 529 -42.93 8.45 -12.98
CA ASN A 529 -41.91 8.04 -13.98
C ASN A 529 -42.50 7.46 -15.27
N PHE A 530 -43.63 7.98 -15.72
CA PHE A 530 -44.18 7.62 -17.03
C PHE A 530 -43.50 8.48 -18.11
N GLU A 531 -42.47 7.93 -18.74
CA GLU A 531 -41.70 8.61 -19.79
C GLU A 531 -42.41 8.50 -21.16
N PRO A 532 -42.08 9.38 -22.13
CA PRO A 532 -42.54 9.20 -23.51
C PRO A 532 -42.13 7.84 -24.05
N GLY A 533 -43.12 7.11 -24.63
CA GLY A 533 -42.89 5.76 -25.12
C GLY A 533 -43.15 4.64 -24.12
N VAL A 534 -43.62 4.95 -22.88
CA VAL A 534 -44.08 3.94 -21.95
C VAL A 534 -45.20 3.12 -22.60
N ARG A 535 -45.16 1.80 -22.43
CA ARG A 535 -46.16 0.85 -22.92
C ARG A 535 -46.97 0.33 -21.74
N VAL A 536 -48.26 0.28 -21.90
CA VAL A 536 -49.17 -0.28 -20.90
C VAL A 536 -49.71 -1.62 -21.42
N LEU A 537 -49.54 -2.68 -20.64
CA LEU A 537 -50.05 -4.02 -20.94
C LEU A 537 -51.09 -4.40 -19.89
N ILE A 538 -52.24 -4.89 -20.34
CA ILE A 538 -53.29 -5.44 -19.49
C ILE A 538 -53.49 -6.89 -19.91
N GLY A 539 -53.23 -7.84 -18.99
CA GLY A 539 -53.30 -9.27 -19.32
C GLY A 539 -52.34 -9.71 -20.42
N GLY A 540 -51.21 -8.98 -20.62
CA GLY A 540 -50.23 -9.24 -21.67
C GLY A 540 -50.56 -8.56 -23.02
N ILE A 541 -51.69 -7.87 -23.15
CA ILE A 541 -52.13 -7.17 -24.36
C ILE A 541 -51.76 -5.70 -24.23
N GLU A 542 -51.02 -5.19 -25.22
CA GLU A 542 -50.62 -3.79 -25.29
C GLU A 542 -51.81 -2.89 -25.62
N GLN A 543 -51.94 -1.80 -24.89
CA GLN A 543 -52.98 -0.78 -25.10
C GLN A 543 -52.45 0.31 -26.03
N SER A 544 -53.22 0.68 -27.06
CA SER A 544 -52.77 1.50 -28.18
C SER A 544 -53.09 2.98 -28.07
N GLU A 545 -54.04 3.39 -27.24
CA GLU A 545 -54.49 4.79 -27.09
C GLU A 545 -54.04 5.33 -25.72
N LEU A 546 -52.78 5.78 -25.61
CA LEU A 546 -52.22 6.37 -24.40
C LEU A 546 -52.18 7.88 -24.52
N THR A 547 -52.84 8.59 -23.59
CA THR A 547 -52.72 10.04 -23.40
C THR A 547 -52.02 10.29 -22.06
N ARG A 548 -51.07 11.27 -22.01
CA ARG A 548 -50.30 11.59 -20.81
C ARG A 548 -50.80 12.90 -20.18
#